data_39c5dd512cdf4f1c3b03d8862dc9be88
#
_entry.id   39c5dd512cdf4f1c3b03d8862dc9be88
#
_cell.length_a   1.000
_cell.length_b   1.000
_cell.length_c   1.000
_cell.angle_alpha   90.00
_cell.angle_beta   90.00
_cell.angle_gamma   90.00
#
_symmetry.space_group_name_H-M   'P 1'
#
loop_
_entity.id
_entity.type
_entity.pdbx_description
1 polymer ?
#
loop_
_entity_poly.entity_id
_entity_poly.type
_entity_poly.pdbx_seq_one_letter_code
_entity_poly.pdbx_strand_id
1 'polypeptide(L)'
;MRLCAIILAALAATALDCSAGAHAAPAAAEVRLAHLTITSRGSGSPVVLIPGLASPAAVFDDVATRIGKDHRLILVQVNGFAGTRPSSGPVDNLLPAAVDELAGWLDANHIEKPAVIGHSMGGLMAMMLAKSHPEAAGRLLIVDSLPFYGMLFGSSATPDTIRPLVEQMRAGLVNGTSPVQVPPHMSNTDTGKAKILAWLKASDPKTVGEALVEDATTDFRPDLPALSAVRVTVLYAVPNPEMKAMADALYREAYKSLPNAKLVPVSNSEHFIMLDQPAQFDEAVEAFLR
;
A
#
# COMPACT_ATOMS: atom_id res chain seq x y z
N MET A 1 53.60 13.66 75.16
CA MET A 1 54.16 13.83 73.83
C MET A 1 53.84 12.61 72.97
N ARG A 2 52.89 12.68 72.10
CA ARG A 2 52.66 11.84 70.91
C ARG A 2 51.48 12.50 70.09
N LEU A 3 51.82 13.06 68.92
CA LEU A 3 50.87 13.54 67.91
C LEU A 3 50.05 12.35 67.41
N CYS A 4 48.73 12.49 67.38
CA CYS A 4 47.82 11.70 66.52
C CYS A 4 47.35 12.57 65.38
N ALA A 5 47.74 12.23 64.18
CA ALA A 5 47.26 12.80 62.95
C ALA A 5 45.93 12.10 62.57
N ILE A 6 44.88 12.88 62.39
CA ILE A 6 43.57 12.43 61.90
C ILE A 6 43.57 12.60 60.36
N ILE A 7 43.49 11.50 59.63
CA ILE A 7 43.31 11.49 58.17
C ILE A 7 41.83 11.51 57.88
N LEU A 8 41.32 12.63 57.29
CA LEU A 8 39.98 12.74 56.73
C LEU A 8 39.99 12.16 55.32
N ALA A 9 39.33 11.01 55.13
CA ALA A 9 39.08 10.46 53.80
C ALA A 9 37.81 11.13 53.22
N ALA A 10 37.97 11.88 52.14
CA ALA A 10 36.86 12.44 51.37
C ALA A 10 36.38 11.38 50.37
N LEU A 11 35.18 10.85 50.59
CA LEU A 11 34.47 10.06 49.55
C LEU A 11 33.92 11.00 48.48
N ALA A 12 34.49 10.99 47.29
CA ALA A 12 33.90 11.60 46.11
C ALA A 12 32.84 10.63 45.53
N ALA A 13 31.58 10.98 45.69
CA ALA A 13 30.49 10.29 45.03
C ALA A 13 30.45 10.74 43.56
N THR A 14 30.88 9.89 42.64
CA THR A 14 30.65 10.10 41.20
C THR A 14 29.22 9.75 40.87
N ALA A 15 28.38 10.79 40.68
CA ALA A 15 27.07 10.61 40.08
C ALA A 15 27.26 10.18 38.61
N LEU A 16 26.86 8.95 38.28
CA LEU A 16 26.69 8.54 36.89
C LEU A 16 25.43 9.26 36.38
N ASP A 17 25.61 10.30 35.57
CA ASP A 17 24.57 10.87 34.74
C ASP A 17 24.18 9.84 33.66
N CYS A 18 23.13 9.06 33.94
CA CYS A 18 22.41 8.34 32.91
C CYS A 18 21.54 9.33 32.14
N SER A 19 22.13 10.14 31.27
CA SER A 19 21.39 10.84 30.24
C SER A 19 20.88 9.78 29.26
N ALA A 20 19.62 9.39 29.40
CA ALA A 20 18.88 8.66 28.37
C ALA A 20 18.84 9.56 27.13
N GLY A 21 19.77 9.33 26.23
CA GLY A 21 19.77 9.99 24.94
C GLY A 21 18.44 9.69 24.23
N ALA A 22 17.59 10.69 24.11
CA ALA A 22 16.44 10.63 23.24
C ALA A 22 16.99 10.30 21.85
N HIS A 23 16.84 9.05 21.39
CA HIS A 23 17.13 8.70 20.01
C HIS A 23 16.17 9.50 19.14
N ALA A 24 16.67 10.54 18.50
CA ALA A 24 15.93 11.23 17.45
C ALA A 24 15.53 10.16 16.41
N ALA A 25 14.25 10.13 16.07
CA ALA A 25 13.78 9.22 15.02
C ALA A 25 14.63 9.44 13.76
N PRO A 26 15.10 8.39 13.10
CA PRO A 26 15.93 8.54 11.92
C PRO A 26 15.17 9.41 10.89
N ALA A 27 15.88 10.38 10.30
CA ALA A 27 15.33 11.23 9.26
C ALA A 27 14.76 10.36 8.13
N ALA A 28 13.67 10.83 7.51
CA ALA A 28 13.07 10.13 6.38
C ALA A 28 14.13 9.98 5.27
N ALA A 29 14.39 8.74 4.86
CA ALA A 29 15.27 8.44 3.74
C ALA A 29 14.40 8.19 2.50
N GLU A 30 14.66 8.93 1.44
CA GLU A 30 13.99 8.75 0.15
C GLU A 30 14.99 8.21 -0.88
N VAL A 31 14.59 7.15 -1.58
CA VAL A 31 15.36 6.53 -2.65
C VAL A 31 14.48 6.44 -3.88
N ARG A 32 14.95 7.00 -4.99
CA ARG A 32 14.30 6.87 -6.28
C ARG A 32 14.95 5.75 -7.09
N LEU A 33 14.13 4.76 -7.45
CA LEU A 33 14.46 3.65 -8.35
C LEU A 33 13.93 3.95 -9.76
N ALA A 34 14.02 2.98 -10.66
CA ALA A 34 13.53 3.17 -12.04
C ALA A 34 12.01 3.38 -12.08
N HIS A 35 11.24 2.55 -11.39
CA HIS A 35 9.78 2.56 -11.40
C HIS A 35 9.16 3.09 -10.10
N LEU A 36 9.91 3.04 -8.99
CA LEU A 36 9.44 3.44 -7.67
C LEU A 36 10.26 4.57 -7.06
N THR A 37 9.62 5.35 -6.21
CA THR A 37 10.29 6.15 -5.18
C THR A 37 9.85 5.59 -3.82
N ILE A 38 10.81 5.24 -2.98
CA ILE A 38 10.55 4.63 -1.67
C ILE A 38 11.00 5.61 -0.59
N THR A 39 10.07 5.98 0.30
CA THR A 39 10.36 6.77 1.49
C THR A 39 10.30 5.88 2.72
N SER A 40 11.42 5.77 3.45
CA SER A 40 11.48 5.01 4.71
C SER A 40 11.60 5.98 5.88
N ARG A 41 10.71 5.85 6.88
CA ARG A 41 10.69 6.69 8.09
C ARG A 41 10.22 5.92 9.32
N GLY A 42 10.58 6.39 10.51
CA GLY A 42 10.23 5.74 11.77
C GLY A 42 11.13 4.55 12.11
N SER A 43 10.76 3.83 13.15
CA SER A 43 11.50 2.67 13.67
C SER A 43 10.52 1.61 14.18
N GLY A 44 10.99 0.39 14.45
CA GLY A 44 10.16 -0.73 14.87
C GLY A 44 9.83 -1.69 13.74
N SER A 45 8.73 -2.46 13.89
CA SER A 45 8.33 -3.47 12.90
C SER A 45 8.01 -2.83 11.54
N PRO A 46 8.54 -3.37 10.42
CA PRO A 46 8.37 -2.75 9.12
C PRO A 46 6.95 -2.92 8.55
N VAL A 47 6.42 -1.84 7.98
CA VAL A 47 5.13 -1.79 7.29
C VAL A 47 5.31 -1.13 5.93
N VAL A 48 5.01 -1.87 4.87
CA VAL A 48 5.01 -1.38 3.49
C VAL A 48 3.61 -0.90 3.13
N LEU A 49 3.52 0.28 2.50
CA LEU A 49 2.27 0.92 2.10
C LEU A 49 2.32 1.18 0.59
N ILE A 50 1.46 0.49 -0.19
CA ILE A 50 1.44 0.54 -1.66
C ILE A 50 0.12 1.16 -2.12
N PRO A 51 0.12 2.35 -2.74
CA PRO A 51 -1.10 3.03 -3.21
C PRO A 51 -1.66 2.40 -4.48
N GLY A 52 -2.90 2.79 -4.80
CA GLY A 52 -3.57 2.40 -6.03
C GLY A 52 -3.13 3.18 -7.27
N LEU A 53 -3.75 2.85 -8.40
CA LEU A 53 -3.53 3.49 -9.70
C LEU A 53 -3.67 5.02 -9.60
N ALA A 54 -2.71 5.74 -10.17
CA ALA A 54 -2.63 7.21 -10.21
C ALA A 54 -2.62 7.90 -8.83
N SER A 55 -2.48 7.16 -7.73
CA SER A 55 -2.52 7.70 -6.37
C SER A 55 -1.12 8.00 -5.82
N PRO A 56 -0.98 9.04 -4.96
CA PRO A 56 0.26 9.28 -4.24
C PRO A 56 0.40 8.35 -3.03
N ALA A 57 1.63 8.12 -2.59
CA ALA A 57 1.90 7.49 -1.29
C ALA A 57 1.20 8.23 -0.13
N ALA A 58 1.01 9.53 -0.27
CA ALA A 58 0.32 10.41 0.69
C ALA A 58 -1.16 10.05 0.91
N VAL A 59 -1.75 9.14 0.12
CA VAL A 59 -3.10 8.61 0.39
C VAL A 59 -3.19 7.93 1.76
N PHE A 60 -2.06 7.50 2.30
CA PHE A 60 -1.93 6.85 3.61
C PHE A 60 -1.46 7.78 4.73
N ASP A 61 -1.30 9.10 4.52
CA ASP A 61 -0.66 10.00 5.50
C ASP A 61 -1.34 9.99 6.88
N ASP A 62 -2.67 9.93 6.91
CA ASP A 62 -3.42 9.93 8.18
C ASP A 62 -3.09 8.67 9.01
N VAL A 63 -3.21 7.49 8.42
CA VAL A 63 -2.88 6.23 9.11
C VAL A 63 -1.38 6.12 9.37
N ALA A 64 -0.53 6.57 8.43
CA ALA A 64 0.92 6.57 8.58
C ALA A 64 1.40 7.43 9.75
N THR A 65 0.73 8.55 10.01
CA THR A 65 1.01 9.40 11.18
C THR A 65 0.70 8.67 12.48
N ARG A 66 -0.35 7.85 12.50
CA ARG A 66 -0.77 7.08 13.67
C ARG A 66 0.18 5.92 13.95
N ILE A 67 0.37 5.03 12.95
CA ILE A 67 1.16 3.80 13.13
C ILE A 67 2.69 4.05 13.13
N GLY A 68 3.14 5.16 12.56
CA GLY A 68 4.57 5.52 12.48
C GLY A 68 5.23 5.81 13.82
N LYS A 69 4.47 5.85 14.92
CA LYS A 69 4.99 5.97 16.29
C LYS A 69 5.69 4.68 16.73
N ASP A 70 5.20 3.53 16.26
CA ASP A 70 5.62 2.20 16.71
C ASP A 70 6.16 1.33 15.57
N HIS A 71 6.10 1.83 14.33
CA HIS A 71 6.48 1.07 13.13
C HIS A 71 7.44 1.85 12.23
N ARG A 72 8.33 1.10 11.56
CA ARG A 72 9.11 1.62 10.43
C ARG A 72 8.24 1.57 9.18
N LEU A 73 7.91 2.73 8.64
CA LEU A 73 7.07 2.86 7.46
C LEU A 73 7.91 2.87 6.18
N ILE A 74 7.49 2.09 5.20
CA ILE A 74 8.03 2.04 3.84
C ILE A 74 6.91 2.47 2.90
N LEU A 75 6.92 3.75 2.53
CA LEU A 75 5.93 4.37 1.66
C LEU A 75 6.38 4.22 0.21
N VAL A 76 5.60 3.53 -0.58
CA VAL A 76 5.87 3.25 -1.99
C VAL A 76 5.13 4.26 -2.85
N GLN A 77 5.84 4.93 -3.76
CA GLN A 77 5.28 5.80 -4.78
C GLN A 77 5.64 5.27 -6.16
N VAL A 78 4.65 4.96 -6.98
CA VAL A 78 4.90 4.64 -8.38
C VAL A 78 5.29 5.92 -9.11
N ASN A 79 6.43 5.91 -9.77
CA ASN A 79 6.96 7.04 -10.53
C ASN A 79 6.02 7.35 -11.71
N GLY A 80 5.68 8.63 -11.87
CA GLY A 80 4.71 9.09 -12.86
C GLY A 80 3.29 9.26 -12.30
N PHE A 81 2.98 8.76 -11.10
CA PHE A 81 1.68 8.98 -10.47
C PHE A 81 1.65 10.28 -9.66
N ALA A 82 0.48 10.92 -9.63
CA ALA A 82 0.17 12.08 -8.79
C ALA A 82 1.23 13.19 -8.80
N GLY A 83 1.75 13.53 -9.98
CA GLY A 83 2.71 14.62 -10.18
C GLY A 83 4.17 14.27 -9.93
N THR A 84 4.48 13.02 -9.61
CA THR A 84 5.88 12.58 -9.52
C THR A 84 6.49 12.43 -10.92
N ARG A 85 7.82 12.54 -11.00
CA ARG A 85 8.55 12.37 -12.26
C ARG A 85 8.27 10.97 -12.83
N PRO A 86 8.00 10.81 -14.14
CA PRO A 86 7.81 9.52 -14.78
C PRO A 86 8.97 8.56 -14.59
N SER A 87 8.69 7.26 -14.71
CA SER A 87 9.68 6.18 -14.65
C SER A 87 10.90 6.49 -15.54
N SER A 88 12.09 6.10 -15.10
CA SER A 88 13.31 6.13 -15.92
C SER A 88 13.55 4.82 -16.67
N GLY A 89 12.79 3.78 -16.35
CA GLY A 89 12.77 2.50 -17.04
C GLY A 89 11.61 2.36 -18.03
N PRO A 90 11.56 1.25 -18.79
CA PRO A 90 10.42 0.89 -19.60
C PRO A 90 9.16 0.77 -18.75
N VAL A 91 8.02 1.21 -19.26
CA VAL A 91 6.73 1.10 -18.54
C VAL A 91 5.87 -0.07 -19.00
N ASP A 92 6.23 -0.70 -20.11
CA ASP A 92 5.77 -2.03 -20.47
C ASP A 92 6.27 -3.04 -19.43
N ASN A 93 5.37 -3.84 -18.84
CA ASN A 93 5.64 -4.71 -17.70
C ASN A 93 5.95 -3.93 -16.40
N LEU A 94 5.24 -2.82 -16.17
CA LEU A 94 5.47 -1.91 -15.05
C LEU A 94 5.24 -2.56 -13.68
N LEU A 95 4.11 -3.29 -13.49
CA LEU A 95 3.75 -3.85 -12.19
C LEU A 95 4.73 -4.94 -11.74
N PRO A 96 5.07 -5.93 -12.55
CA PRO A 96 6.12 -6.91 -12.21
C PRO A 96 7.47 -6.25 -11.92
N ALA A 97 7.91 -5.30 -12.76
CA ALA A 97 9.19 -4.61 -12.57
C ALA A 97 9.22 -3.79 -11.25
N ALA A 98 8.11 -3.11 -10.93
CA ALA A 98 7.98 -2.38 -9.67
C ALA A 98 7.97 -3.31 -8.45
N VAL A 99 7.33 -4.48 -8.55
CA VAL A 99 7.35 -5.51 -7.51
C VAL A 99 8.76 -6.05 -7.28
N ASP A 100 9.50 -6.35 -8.35
CA ASP A 100 10.89 -6.83 -8.25
C ASP A 100 11.81 -5.74 -7.67
N GLU A 101 11.63 -4.47 -8.06
CA GLU A 101 12.37 -3.34 -7.47
C GLU A 101 12.09 -3.19 -5.97
N LEU A 102 10.83 -3.31 -5.56
CA LEU A 102 10.46 -3.24 -4.15
C LEU A 102 11.11 -4.38 -3.36
N ALA A 103 11.02 -5.61 -3.86
CA ALA A 103 11.64 -6.78 -3.24
C ALA A 103 13.15 -6.62 -3.11
N GLY A 104 13.83 -6.20 -4.19
CA GLY A 104 15.28 -5.95 -4.18
C GLY A 104 15.67 -4.84 -3.19
N TRP A 105 14.86 -3.78 -3.07
CA TRP A 105 15.12 -2.73 -2.10
C TRP A 105 14.92 -3.21 -0.66
N LEU A 106 13.89 -4.03 -0.40
CA LEU A 106 13.65 -4.61 0.92
C LEU A 106 14.82 -5.53 1.34
N ASP A 107 15.27 -6.40 0.45
CA ASP A 107 16.42 -7.29 0.67
C ASP A 107 17.71 -6.49 0.96
N ALA A 108 18.04 -5.51 0.13
CA ALA A 108 19.21 -4.65 0.30
C ALA A 108 19.19 -3.84 1.62
N ASN A 109 18.01 -3.62 2.21
CA ASN A 109 17.83 -2.96 3.50
C ASN A 109 17.58 -3.91 4.67
N HIS A 110 17.76 -5.23 4.45
CA HIS A 110 17.57 -6.29 5.45
C HIS A 110 16.18 -6.25 6.10
N ILE A 111 15.14 -6.00 5.30
CA ILE A 111 13.75 -5.97 5.74
C ILE A 111 13.08 -7.27 5.32
N GLU A 112 12.93 -8.17 6.27
CA GLU A 112 12.32 -9.47 6.05
C GLU A 112 10.89 -9.50 6.59
N LYS A 113 10.00 -10.13 5.84
CA LYS A 113 8.59 -10.39 6.22
C LYS A 113 7.84 -9.17 6.78
N PRO A 114 7.93 -7.98 6.14
CA PRO A 114 7.16 -6.81 6.56
C PRO A 114 5.65 -7.10 6.50
N ALA A 115 4.87 -6.34 7.26
CA ALA A 115 3.46 -6.21 6.98
C ALA A 115 3.29 -5.38 5.69
N VAL A 116 2.46 -5.84 4.75
CA VAL A 116 2.21 -5.12 3.49
C VAL A 116 0.75 -4.72 3.41
N ILE A 117 0.50 -3.44 3.20
CA ILE A 117 -0.82 -2.84 3.04
C ILE A 117 -0.89 -2.30 1.61
N GLY A 118 -1.77 -2.86 0.78
CA GLY A 118 -1.93 -2.45 -0.61
C GLY A 118 -3.36 -2.05 -0.92
N HIS A 119 -3.57 -0.87 -1.51
CA HIS A 119 -4.87 -0.38 -1.95
C HIS A 119 -5.03 -0.57 -3.45
N SER A 120 -6.17 -1.13 -3.89
CA SER A 120 -6.51 -1.25 -5.31
C SER A 120 -5.39 -1.97 -6.09
N MET A 121 -4.84 -1.39 -7.16
CA MET A 121 -3.65 -1.88 -7.86
C MET A 121 -2.50 -2.23 -6.91
N GLY A 122 -2.29 -1.43 -5.84
CA GLY A 122 -1.30 -1.75 -4.80
C GLY A 122 -1.61 -3.04 -4.03
N GLY A 123 -2.88 -3.43 -3.94
CA GLY A 123 -3.31 -4.72 -3.41
C GLY A 123 -2.92 -5.90 -4.32
N LEU A 124 -3.07 -5.73 -5.64
CA LEU A 124 -2.56 -6.69 -6.62
C LEU A 124 -1.04 -6.80 -6.54
N MET A 125 -0.32 -5.66 -6.49
CA MET A 125 1.14 -5.65 -6.31
C MET A 125 1.58 -6.34 -5.02
N ALA A 126 0.84 -6.18 -3.91
CA ALA A 126 1.12 -6.87 -2.65
C ALA A 126 0.94 -8.39 -2.76
N MET A 127 -0.07 -8.86 -3.48
CA MET A 127 -0.27 -10.29 -3.77
C MET A 127 0.86 -10.84 -4.67
N MET A 128 1.24 -10.10 -5.71
CA MET A 128 2.36 -10.45 -6.59
C MET A 128 3.67 -10.53 -5.80
N LEU A 129 3.95 -9.55 -4.93
CA LEU A 129 5.13 -9.52 -4.07
C LEU A 129 5.20 -10.77 -3.18
N ALA A 130 4.10 -11.10 -2.49
CA ALA A 130 4.06 -12.26 -1.60
C ALA A 130 4.22 -13.60 -2.33
N LYS A 131 3.76 -13.70 -3.58
CA LYS A 131 3.93 -14.90 -4.42
C LYS A 131 5.37 -15.02 -4.93
N SER A 132 5.91 -13.94 -5.52
CA SER A 132 7.19 -13.98 -6.21
C SER A 132 8.38 -13.86 -5.27
N HIS A 133 8.20 -13.16 -4.15
CA HIS A 133 9.23 -12.88 -3.15
C HIS A 133 8.70 -13.13 -1.72
N PRO A 134 8.54 -14.40 -1.29
CA PRO A 134 7.87 -14.74 -0.02
C PRO A 134 8.51 -14.10 1.23
N GLU A 135 9.81 -13.78 1.19
CA GLU A 135 10.51 -13.11 2.29
C GLU A 135 10.21 -11.59 2.34
N ALA A 136 9.67 -11.04 1.25
CA ALA A 136 9.30 -9.62 1.17
C ALA A 136 7.87 -9.33 1.69
N ALA A 137 7.14 -10.35 2.18
CA ALA A 137 5.79 -10.16 2.70
C ALA A 137 5.45 -11.18 3.80
N GLY A 138 5.34 -10.73 5.06
CA GLY A 138 4.97 -11.59 6.20
C GLY A 138 3.46 -11.73 6.40
N ARG A 139 2.70 -10.69 6.06
CA ARG A 139 1.24 -10.64 6.13
C ARG A 139 0.71 -9.54 5.21
N LEU A 140 -0.51 -9.71 4.69
CA LEU A 140 -1.12 -8.78 3.75
C LEU A 140 -2.41 -8.17 4.29
N LEU A 141 -2.57 -6.86 4.13
CA LEU A 141 -3.84 -6.16 4.19
C LEU A 141 -4.15 -5.64 2.79
N ILE A 142 -5.08 -6.28 2.14
CA ILE A 142 -5.56 -5.92 0.81
C ILE A 142 -6.75 -4.99 0.99
N VAL A 143 -6.67 -3.78 0.45
CA VAL A 143 -7.67 -2.74 0.64
C VAL A 143 -8.38 -2.49 -0.68
N ASP A 144 -9.63 -2.90 -0.73
CA ASP A 144 -10.54 -2.77 -1.88
C ASP A 144 -9.91 -3.16 -3.21
N SER A 145 -9.34 -4.36 -3.25
CA SER A 145 -8.69 -4.93 -4.42
C SER A 145 -9.19 -6.34 -4.68
N LEU A 146 -9.48 -6.61 -5.94
CA LEU A 146 -9.81 -7.95 -6.43
C LEU A 146 -8.56 -8.62 -7.00
N PRO A 147 -8.43 -9.94 -6.91
CA PRO A 147 -7.34 -10.68 -7.55
C PRO A 147 -7.43 -10.66 -9.08
N PHE A 148 -8.54 -10.21 -9.62
CA PHE A 148 -8.75 -9.93 -11.02
C PHE A 148 -9.78 -8.80 -11.17
N TYR A 149 -9.33 -7.64 -11.59
CA TYR A 149 -10.20 -6.46 -11.79
C TYR A 149 -11.31 -6.73 -12.80
N GLY A 150 -11.05 -7.59 -13.79
CA GLY A 150 -12.03 -7.98 -14.81
C GLY A 150 -13.34 -8.55 -14.27
N MET A 151 -13.37 -9.04 -13.02
CA MET A 151 -14.61 -9.53 -12.38
C MET A 151 -15.70 -8.44 -12.29
N LEU A 152 -15.33 -7.16 -12.31
CA LEU A 152 -16.29 -6.04 -12.35
C LEU A 152 -17.03 -5.94 -13.68
N PHE A 153 -16.54 -6.58 -14.74
CA PHE A 153 -17.18 -6.62 -16.07
C PHE A 153 -18.07 -7.86 -16.27
N GLY A 154 -18.20 -8.69 -15.24
CA GLY A 154 -19.06 -9.86 -15.24
C GLY A 154 -18.31 -11.17 -14.93
N SER A 155 -19.07 -12.21 -14.61
CA SER A 155 -18.51 -13.51 -14.18
C SER A 155 -17.77 -14.27 -15.30
N SER A 156 -18.05 -13.96 -16.56
CA SER A 156 -17.40 -14.54 -17.74
C SER A 156 -16.20 -13.75 -18.24
N ALA A 157 -15.84 -12.64 -17.59
CA ALA A 157 -14.71 -11.83 -17.99
C ALA A 157 -13.39 -12.60 -17.84
N THR A 158 -12.55 -12.46 -18.84
CA THR A 158 -11.18 -12.98 -18.89
C THR A 158 -10.23 -11.85 -19.29
N PRO A 159 -8.92 -11.96 -19.05
CA PRO A 159 -7.95 -10.99 -19.54
C PRO A 159 -8.14 -10.65 -21.02
N ASP A 160 -8.35 -11.64 -21.88
CA ASP A 160 -8.49 -11.46 -23.33
C ASP A 160 -9.79 -10.72 -23.69
N THR A 161 -10.89 -10.98 -22.97
CA THR A 161 -12.19 -10.34 -23.29
C THR A 161 -12.25 -8.87 -22.86
N ILE A 162 -11.48 -8.48 -21.82
CA ILE A 162 -11.47 -7.09 -21.36
C ILE A 162 -10.32 -6.27 -21.95
N ARG A 163 -9.26 -6.89 -22.44
CA ARG A 163 -8.08 -6.24 -23.01
C ARG A 163 -8.43 -5.18 -24.07
N PRO A 164 -9.30 -5.43 -25.07
CA PRO A 164 -9.63 -4.42 -26.08
C PRO A 164 -10.22 -3.15 -25.48
N LEU A 165 -11.04 -3.28 -24.44
CA LEU A 165 -11.65 -2.14 -23.74
C LEU A 165 -10.60 -1.32 -23.00
N VAL A 166 -9.75 -1.96 -22.19
CA VAL A 166 -8.73 -1.23 -21.41
C VAL A 166 -7.63 -0.64 -22.28
N GLU A 167 -7.32 -1.26 -23.42
CA GLU A 167 -6.43 -0.67 -24.44
C GLU A 167 -7.04 0.57 -25.08
N GLN A 168 -8.34 0.58 -25.33
CA GLN A 168 -9.03 1.78 -25.79
C GLN A 168 -8.98 2.88 -24.73
N MET A 169 -9.17 2.55 -23.45
CA MET A 169 -9.05 3.51 -22.34
C MET A 169 -7.62 4.06 -22.27
N ARG A 170 -6.59 3.21 -22.33
CA ARG A 170 -5.19 3.61 -22.40
C ARG A 170 -4.93 4.58 -23.55
N ALA A 171 -5.37 4.22 -24.74
CA ALA A 171 -5.20 5.08 -25.92
C ALA A 171 -5.86 6.44 -25.75
N GLY A 172 -7.06 6.48 -25.16
CA GLY A 172 -7.76 7.72 -24.84
C GLY A 172 -7.03 8.61 -23.86
N LEU A 173 -6.43 8.02 -22.82
CA LEU A 173 -5.60 8.72 -21.83
C LEU A 173 -4.32 9.29 -22.48
N VAL A 174 -3.58 8.45 -23.19
CA VAL A 174 -2.28 8.81 -23.80
C VAL A 174 -2.44 9.88 -24.88
N ASN A 175 -3.49 9.79 -25.70
CA ASN A 175 -3.76 10.74 -26.77
C ASN A 175 -4.53 11.99 -26.31
N GLY A 176 -4.92 12.05 -25.04
CA GLY A 176 -5.71 13.18 -24.49
C GLY A 176 -7.12 13.29 -25.08
N THR A 177 -7.67 12.22 -25.68
CA THR A 177 -9.01 12.19 -26.27
C THR A 177 -10.10 11.79 -25.26
N SER A 178 -9.71 11.17 -24.13
CA SER A 178 -10.62 10.91 -23.02
C SER A 178 -10.53 12.03 -21.98
N PRO A 179 -11.67 12.55 -21.49
CA PRO A 179 -11.65 13.54 -20.43
C PRO A 179 -11.11 12.91 -19.13
N VAL A 180 -10.24 13.64 -18.44
CA VAL A 180 -9.79 13.22 -17.10
C VAL A 180 -10.91 13.52 -16.12
N GLN A 181 -11.54 12.48 -15.61
CA GLN A 181 -12.63 12.55 -14.65
C GLN A 181 -12.51 11.44 -13.60
N VAL A 182 -13.10 11.66 -12.42
CA VAL A 182 -13.18 10.63 -11.39
C VAL A 182 -14.18 9.57 -11.84
N PRO A 183 -13.77 8.30 -11.93
CA PRO A 183 -14.72 7.22 -12.22
C PRO A 183 -15.81 7.14 -11.15
N PRO A 184 -16.99 6.58 -11.47
CA PRO A 184 -18.01 6.28 -10.47
C PRO A 184 -17.46 5.42 -9.32
N HIS A 185 -18.05 5.55 -8.15
CA HIS A 185 -17.73 4.70 -6.98
C HIS A 185 -16.29 4.79 -6.46
N MET A 186 -15.57 5.90 -6.74
CA MET A 186 -14.22 6.10 -6.18
C MET A 186 -14.25 6.66 -4.75
N SER A 187 -15.14 7.61 -4.45
CA SER A 187 -15.34 8.18 -3.12
C SER A 187 -16.76 8.72 -2.97
N ASN A 188 -17.33 8.63 -1.78
CA ASN A 188 -18.65 9.19 -1.47
C ASN A 188 -18.58 10.64 -0.98
N THR A 189 -17.36 11.19 -0.78
CA THR A 189 -17.16 12.58 -0.33
C THR A 189 -16.69 13.49 -1.48
N ASP A 190 -17.14 14.73 -1.48
CA ASP A 190 -16.68 15.73 -2.48
C ASP A 190 -15.19 16.05 -2.32
N THR A 191 -14.69 16.06 -1.08
CA THR A 191 -13.25 16.24 -0.80
C THR A 191 -12.43 15.08 -1.35
N GLY A 192 -12.88 13.82 -1.16
CA GLY A 192 -12.25 12.63 -1.73
C GLY A 192 -12.21 12.68 -3.24
N LYS A 193 -13.35 12.98 -3.90
CA LYS A 193 -13.43 13.13 -5.37
C LYS A 193 -12.49 14.22 -5.88
N ALA A 194 -12.41 15.37 -5.18
CA ALA A 194 -11.51 16.47 -5.57
C ALA A 194 -10.03 16.05 -5.48
N LYS A 195 -9.63 15.34 -4.42
CA LYS A 195 -8.28 14.79 -4.28
C LYS A 195 -7.95 13.82 -5.42
N ILE A 196 -8.83 12.85 -5.68
CA ILE A 196 -8.64 11.84 -6.74
C ILE A 196 -8.52 12.51 -8.12
N LEU A 197 -9.37 13.49 -8.42
CA LEU A 197 -9.29 14.24 -9.67
C LEU A 197 -7.95 14.98 -9.82
N ALA A 198 -7.47 15.58 -8.74
CA ALA A 198 -6.18 16.29 -8.74
C ALA A 198 -5.02 15.32 -9.01
N TRP A 199 -5.01 14.13 -8.38
CA TRP A 199 -4.01 13.10 -8.60
C TRP A 199 -4.02 12.57 -10.03
N LEU A 200 -5.20 12.25 -10.57
CA LEU A 200 -5.36 11.82 -11.97
C LEU A 200 -4.81 12.86 -12.95
N LYS A 201 -5.17 14.14 -12.76
CA LYS A 201 -4.70 15.24 -13.62
C LYS A 201 -3.20 15.47 -13.54
N ALA A 202 -2.58 15.21 -12.40
CA ALA A 202 -1.17 15.40 -12.20
C ALA A 202 -0.32 14.21 -12.67
N SER A 203 -0.94 13.05 -12.92
CA SER A 203 -0.24 11.83 -13.30
C SER A 203 0.20 11.83 -14.76
N ASP A 204 1.29 11.13 -15.07
CA ASP A 204 1.75 10.87 -16.43
C ASP A 204 0.80 9.92 -17.15
N PRO A 205 0.14 10.35 -18.25
CA PRO A 205 -0.88 9.54 -18.92
C PRO A 205 -0.35 8.22 -19.47
N LYS A 206 0.92 8.17 -19.88
CA LYS A 206 1.53 6.95 -20.40
C LYS A 206 1.69 5.93 -19.27
N THR A 207 2.27 6.34 -18.16
CA THR A 207 2.46 5.45 -17.00
C THR A 207 1.12 4.96 -16.45
N VAL A 208 0.13 5.83 -16.33
CA VAL A 208 -1.23 5.44 -15.87
C VAL A 208 -1.88 4.48 -16.86
N GLY A 209 -1.74 4.74 -18.16
CA GLY A 209 -2.34 3.89 -19.20
C GLY A 209 -1.76 2.47 -19.18
N GLU A 210 -0.44 2.32 -19.09
CA GLU A 210 0.20 0.99 -19.01
C GLU A 210 -0.17 0.27 -17.71
N ALA A 211 -0.10 0.95 -16.57
CA ALA A 211 -0.51 0.38 -15.29
C ALA A 211 -1.97 -0.07 -15.28
N LEU A 212 -2.88 0.71 -15.91
CA LEU A 212 -4.29 0.34 -16.05
C LEU A 212 -4.47 -0.95 -16.84
N VAL A 213 -3.76 -1.10 -17.97
CA VAL A 213 -3.84 -2.33 -18.78
C VAL A 213 -3.34 -3.52 -17.97
N GLU A 214 -2.19 -3.40 -17.33
CA GLU A 214 -1.61 -4.49 -16.54
C GLU A 214 -2.49 -4.86 -15.34
N ASP A 215 -2.96 -3.88 -14.57
CA ASP A 215 -3.84 -4.10 -13.41
C ASP A 215 -5.15 -4.79 -13.83
N ALA A 216 -5.78 -4.30 -14.90
CA ALA A 216 -7.06 -4.82 -15.36
C ALA A 216 -6.95 -6.23 -16.00
N THR A 217 -5.82 -6.54 -16.64
CA THR A 217 -5.65 -7.83 -17.37
C THR A 217 -4.82 -8.86 -16.61
N THR A 218 -4.32 -8.56 -15.42
CA THR A 218 -3.67 -9.55 -14.56
C THR A 218 -4.73 -10.35 -13.80
N ASP A 219 -4.87 -11.62 -14.13
CA ASP A 219 -5.73 -12.55 -13.39
C ASP A 219 -4.90 -13.33 -12.36
N PHE A 220 -4.93 -12.88 -11.10
CA PHE A 220 -4.21 -13.50 -10.00
C PHE A 220 -5.01 -14.63 -9.31
N ARG A 221 -6.27 -14.89 -9.71
CA ARG A 221 -7.13 -15.92 -9.09
C ARG A 221 -6.50 -17.31 -9.08
N PRO A 222 -5.82 -17.78 -10.16
CA PRO A 222 -5.13 -19.07 -10.15
C PRO A 222 -3.94 -19.12 -9.17
N ASP A 223 -3.38 -17.99 -8.83
CA ASP A 223 -2.19 -17.84 -8.00
C ASP A 223 -2.51 -17.65 -6.50
N LEU A 224 -3.76 -17.38 -6.14
CA LEU A 224 -4.19 -17.20 -4.74
C LEU A 224 -3.76 -18.34 -3.80
N PRO A 225 -3.80 -19.63 -4.21
CA PRO A 225 -3.35 -20.74 -3.34
C PRO A 225 -1.89 -20.63 -2.89
N ALA A 226 -1.03 -19.95 -3.63
CA ALA A 226 0.37 -19.72 -3.24
C ALA A 226 0.47 -18.85 -1.96
N LEU A 227 -0.58 -18.07 -1.65
CA LEU A 227 -0.64 -17.23 -0.45
C LEU A 227 -1.19 -17.96 0.79
N SER A 228 -1.44 -19.27 0.71
CA SER A 228 -2.08 -20.04 1.81
C SER A 228 -1.30 -20.02 3.13
N ALA A 229 0.02 -19.84 3.09
CA ALA A 229 0.88 -19.71 4.27
C ALA A 229 0.97 -18.27 4.79
N VAL A 230 0.44 -17.28 4.05
CA VAL A 230 0.47 -15.87 4.42
C VAL A 230 -0.84 -15.49 5.10
N ARG A 231 -0.79 -14.72 6.19
CA ARG A 231 -1.99 -14.15 6.80
C ARG A 231 -2.51 -13.03 5.92
N VAL A 232 -3.66 -13.24 5.28
CA VAL A 232 -4.31 -12.26 4.39
C VAL A 232 -5.59 -11.75 5.04
N THR A 233 -5.71 -10.43 5.11
CA THR A 233 -6.95 -9.72 5.44
C THR A 233 -7.34 -8.86 4.24
N VAL A 234 -8.60 -8.91 3.83
CA VAL A 234 -9.15 -8.12 2.72
C VAL A 234 -10.20 -7.18 3.29
N LEU A 235 -9.93 -5.88 3.26
CA LEU A 235 -10.96 -4.86 3.49
C LEU A 235 -11.64 -4.58 2.16
N TYR A 236 -12.97 -4.49 2.16
CA TYR A 236 -13.70 -4.11 0.96
C TYR A 236 -14.83 -3.13 1.26
N ALA A 237 -15.06 -2.24 0.31
CA ALA A 237 -16.06 -1.20 0.43
C ALA A 237 -17.49 -1.75 0.29
N VAL A 238 -18.39 -1.21 1.09
CA VAL A 238 -19.84 -1.41 0.99
C VAL A 238 -20.49 -0.03 0.95
N PRO A 239 -20.83 0.49 -0.24
CA PRO A 239 -21.33 1.85 -0.42
C PRO A 239 -22.58 2.19 0.41
N ASN A 240 -23.48 1.24 0.47
CA ASN A 240 -24.74 1.37 1.23
C ASN A 240 -25.22 -0.04 1.66
N PRO A 241 -26.20 -0.13 2.58
CA PRO A 241 -26.70 -1.40 3.08
C PRO A 241 -27.30 -2.31 2.00
N GLU A 242 -27.91 -1.75 0.95
CA GLU A 242 -28.53 -2.49 -0.14
C GLU A 242 -27.49 -3.25 -0.99
N MET A 243 -26.29 -2.69 -1.12
CA MET A 243 -25.18 -3.30 -1.89
C MET A 243 -24.39 -4.34 -1.09
N LYS A 244 -24.62 -4.43 0.23
CA LYS A 244 -23.82 -5.32 1.09
C LYS A 244 -23.80 -6.78 0.63
N ALA A 245 -24.97 -7.34 0.32
CA ALA A 245 -25.06 -8.74 -0.09
C ALA A 245 -24.30 -9.02 -1.41
N MET A 246 -24.32 -8.06 -2.34
CA MET A 246 -23.62 -8.15 -3.62
C MET A 246 -22.10 -8.01 -3.41
N ALA A 247 -21.63 -7.04 -2.62
CA ALA A 247 -20.22 -6.88 -2.29
C ALA A 247 -19.68 -8.13 -1.57
N ASP A 248 -20.39 -8.62 -0.55
CA ASP A 248 -20.03 -9.85 0.16
C ASP A 248 -19.91 -11.06 -0.78
N ALA A 249 -20.82 -11.20 -1.75
CA ALA A 249 -20.80 -12.29 -2.71
C ALA A 249 -19.61 -12.15 -3.68
N LEU A 250 -19.36 -10.95 -4.17
CA LEU A 250 -18.24 -10.65 -5.07
C LEU A 250 -16.89 -11.01 -4.41
N TYR A 251 -16.65 -10.52 -3.20
CA TYR A 251 -15.37 -10.77 -2.51
C TYR A 251 -15.22 -12.24 -2.07
N ARG A 252 -16.28 -12.90 -1.64
CA ARG A 252 -16.24 -14.36 -1.39
C ARG A 252 -15.90 -15.16 -2.64
N GLU A 253 -16.50 -14.83 -3.78
CA GLU A 253 -16.18 -15.50 -5.05
C GLU A 253 -14.75 -15.19 -5.50
N ALA A 254 -14.32 -13.94 -5.39
CA ALA A 254 -12.98 -13.50 -5.81
C ALA A 254 -11.87 -14.24 -5.04
N TYR A 255 -12.05 -14.41 -3.74
CA TYR A 255 -11.04 -15.02 -2.86
C TYR A 255 -11.34 -16.49 -2.49
N LYS A 256 -12.26 -17.17 -3.19
CA LYS A 256 -12.67 -18.56 -2.86
C LYS A 256 -11.52 -19.56 -2.84
N SER A 257 -10.47 -19.34 -3.65
CA SER A 257 -9.27 -20.19 -3.69
C SER A 257 -8.26 -19.90 -2.58
N LEU A 258 -8.56 -18.92 -1.70
CA LEU A 258 -7.79 -18.59 -0.50
C LEU A 258 -8.72 -18.58 0.73
N PRO A 259 -9.19 -19.75 1.19
CA PRO A 259 -10.25 -19.85 2.20
C PRO A 259 -9.84 -19.31 3.58
N ASN A 260 -8.56 -19.15 3.85
CA ASN A 260 -8.01 -18.54 5.07
C ASN A 260 -7.93 -17.00 5.01
N ALA A 261 -8.28 -16.37 3.90
CA ALA A 261 -8.37 -14.91 3.82
C ALA A 261 -9.52 -14.41 4.70
N LYS A 262 -9.21 -13.44 5.56
CA LYS A 262 -10.24 -12.76 6.38
C LYS A 262 -10.86 -11.63 5.57
N LEU A 263 -12.13 -11.75 5.20
CA LEU A 263 -12.89 -10.73 4.48
C LEU A 263 -13.58 -9.79 5.48
N VAL A 264 -13.38 -8.49 5.36
CA VAL A 264 -13.88 -7.47 6.29
C VAL A 264 -14.57 -6.35 5.50
N PRO A 265 -15.91 -6.25 5.54
CA PRO A 265 -16.63 -5.15 4.91
C PRO A 265 -16.45 -3.84 5.68
N VAL A 266 -16.32 -2.73 4.95
CA VAL A 266 -16.34 -1.38 5.50
C VAL A 266 -17.58 -0.66 4.96
N SER A 267 -18.53 -0.38 5.85
CA SER A 267 -19.81 0.22 5.50
C SER A 267 -19.71 1.72 5.20
N ASN A 268 -20.62 2.21 4.34
CA ASN A 268 -20.70 3.62 3.92
C ASN A 268 -19.39 4.13 3.30
N SER A 269 -18.73 3.29 2.53
CA SER A 269 -17.50 3.61 1.82
C SER A 269 -17.59 3.21 0.37
N GLU A 270 -17.00 4.00 -0.47
CA GLU A 270 -16.62 3.66 -1.84
C GLU A 270 -15.16 3.18 -1.87
N HIS A 271 -14.58 3.10 -3.07
CA HIS A 271 -13.26 2.50 -3.32
C HIS A 271 -12.11 3.05 -2.45
N PHE A 272 -12.07 4.36 -2.20
CA PHE A 272 -11.03 4.96 -1.34
C PHE A 272 -11.46 4.93 0.13
N ILE A 273 -11.45 3.75 0.73
CA ILE A 273 -11.87 3.51 2.14
C ILE A 273 -11.18 4.48 3.10
N MET A 274 -9.88 4.74 2.92
CA MET A 274 -9.09 5.63 3.76
C MET A 274 -9.52 7.10 3.68
N LEU A 275 -10.22 7.51 2.60
CA LEU A 275 -10.77 8.86 2.44
C LEU A 275 -12.20 8.97 2.95
N ASP A 276 -12.98 7.91 2.77
CA ASP A 276 -14.40 7.90 3.09
C ASP A 276 -14.68 7.53 4.54
N GLN A 277 -13.91 6.58 5.08
CA GLN A 277 -14.06 6.04 6.43
C GLN A 277 -12.71 5.93 7.16
N PRO A 278 -11.99 7.06 7.37
CA PRO A 278 -10.65 7.04 7.94
C PRO A 278 -10.57 6.35 9.30
N ALA A 279 -11.57 6.53 10.17
CA ALA A 279 -11.59 5.89 11.49
C ALA A 279 -11.70 4.36 11.39
N GLN A 280 -12.60 3.84 10.54
CA GLN A 280 -12.74 2.39 10.33
C GLN A 280 -11.50 1.81 9.66
N PHE A 281 -10.88 2.55 8.74
CA PHE A 281 -9.62 2.16 8.10
C PHE A 281 -8.49 2.05 9.13
N ASP A 282 -8.32 3.07 9.98
CA ASP A 282 -7.32 3.10 11.04
C ASP A 282 -7.48 1.91 12.01
N GLU A 283 -8.71 1.67 12.49
CA GLU A 283 -9.00 0.54 13.38
C GLU A 283 -8.66 -0.80 12.73
N ALA A 284 -8.96 -0.96 11.44
CA ALA A 284 -8.66 -2.17 10.70
C ALA A 284 -7.14 -2.37 10.51
N VAL A 285 -6.40 -1.30 10.22
CA VAL A 285 -4.94 -1.33 10.13
C VAL A 285 -4.32 -1.68 11.47
N GLU A 286 -4.76 -1.05 12.57
CA GLU A 286 -4.26 -1.38 13.91
C GLU A 286 -4.57 -2.83 14.29
N ALA A 287 -5.77 -3.33 13.98
CA ALA A 287 -6.12 -4.72 14.22
C ALA A 287 -5.30 -5.71 13.38
N PHE A 288 -4.93 -5.35 12.16
CA PHE A 288 -4.06 -6.12 11.29
C PHE A 288 -2.61 -6.14 11.78
N LEU A 289 -2.11 -5.05 12.35
CA LEU A 289 -0.72 -4.93 12.80
C LEU A 289 -0.47 -5.61 14.16
N ARG A 290 -1.49 -5.85 14.94
CA ARG A 290 -1.44 -6.74 16.13
C ARG A 290 -1.27 -8.20 15.72
#